data_e3c10a1903ede750634fca3ebb739dd7
#
_entry.id   e3c10a1903ede750634fca3ebb739dd7
#
_cell.length_a   1.000
_cell.length_b   1.000
_cell.length_c   1.000
_cell.angle_alpha   90.00
_cell.angle_beta   90.00
_cell.angle_gamma   90.00
#
_symmetry.space_group_name_H-M   'P 1'
#
loop_
_entity.id
_entity.type
_entity.pdbx_description
1 polymer ?
#
loop_
_entity_poly.entity_id
_entity_poly.type
_entity_poly.pdbx_seq_one_letter_code
_entity_poly.pdbx_strand_id
1 'polypeptide(L)'
;MKTMLERGAGILMPVSSLPSPYGIGTFGSAAYDFVDFLKKARQKYWQVLPVGPTSYGDSPYQSFSAFAGNPYFIDLDTLVKEGLLTQEEINACYWGEDPAQVAYDAVFWYRFPLLKKAYARSEYREEQGYEKFCMDSWFWLNDYAFYMALKFHFDNKEWLAWPEDIRFRKKEAVESYREELKDEIDFWKFLQYKFYQQWGKLRAYANEQGISIIGDIPIYVALDSADVWTHPELFLLDEENLTPLKVAGVPPDAFSETGQLWGNPLYRWDVQEKTDFAWWKERMKASARLYDVVRIDHFIGVTQYYAIPAGSEDGKTGEWLKGPGKKLTDAINMVIGDTKIIAEDLGIFVPEVKELLEETGYPGMKIIEFAFSGDRFNEHLPHMYSPNSVVYGGTHDNETLVGYFKPEARQWWELQYIADYMGVSHQHEVVDKVLKTAYASVASVVIFQAQDILKLDSWARMNTPGTVGNNWRWRMKTGELTQDHINHLSWLVDTFGRF
;
A
#
# COMPACT_ATOMS: atom_id res chain seq x y z
N MET A 1 17.38 -14.37 17.34
CA MET A 1 16.04 -13.80 17.59
C MET A 1 15.90 -12.61 16.66
N LYS A 2 14.93 -12.61 15.73
CA LYS A 2 14.62 -11.38 14.98
C LYS A 2 14.13 -10.36 16.00
N THR A 3 14.68 -9.16 15.96
CA THR A 3 14.26 -8.08 16.85
C THR A 3 12.80 -7.74 16.57
N MET A 4 11.96 -7.81 17.59
CA MET A 4 10.57 -7.34 17.57
C MET A 4 10.54 -5.87 17.09
N LEU A 5 9.40 -5.42 16.60
CA LEU A 5 9.19 -4.00 16.39
C LEU A 5 9.38 -3.25 17.71
N GLU A 6 10.06 -2.10 17.65
CA GLU A 6 10.20 -1.26 18.82
C GLU A 6 8.84 -0.77 19.30
N ARG A 7 8.68 -0.69 20.64
CA ARG A 7 7.46 -0.11 21.21
C ARG A 7 7.32 1.34 20.76
N GLY A 8 6.20 1.65 20.14
CA GLY A 8 5.98 2.97 19.59
C GLY A 8 4.55 3.19 19.11
N ALA A 9 4.36 4.36 18.52
CA ALA A 9 3.11 4.72 17.87
C ALA A 9 3.38 5.38 16.52
N GLY A 10 2.40 5.39 15.65
CA GLY A 10 2.50 5.98 14.33
C GLY A 10 1.15 6.33 13.72
N ILE A 11 1.23 6.92 12.54
CA ILE A 11 0.05 7.37 11.78
C ILE A 11 0.09 6.72 10.40
N LEU A 12 -1.06 6.17 9.98
CA LEU A 12 -1.31 5.78 8.61
C LEU A 12 -1.75 7.01 7.83
N MET A 13 -0.92 7.43 6.89
CA MET A 13 -1.14 8.55 5.97
C MET A 13 -0.61 8.19 4.60
N PRO A 14 -1.48 7.87 3.63
CA PRO A 14 -1.05 7.63 2.26
C PRO A 14 -0.35 8.84 1.67
N VAL A 15 0.66 8.64 0.85
CA VAL A 15 1.34 9.74 0.15
C VAL A 15 0.35 10.54 -0.70
N SER A 16 -0.58 9.85 -1.38
CA SER A 16 -1.65 10.48 -2.17
C SER A 16 -2.52 11.45 -1.35
N SER A 17 -2.64 11.22 -0.04
CA SER A 17 -3.48 12.00 0.87
C SER A 17 -2.78 13.19 1.51
N LEU A 18 -1.50 13.41 1.25
CA LEU A 18 -0.79 14.60 1.70
C LEU A 18 -1.31 15.86 1.00
N PRO A 19 -1.29 17.02 1.67
CA PRO A 19 -1.64 18.29 1.04
C PRO A 19 -0.76 18.58 -0.17
N SER A 20 -1.36 19.09 -1.23
CA SER A 20 -0.63 19.52 -2.43
C SER A 20 -1.53 20.42 -3.28
N PRO A 21 -1.01 21.45 -3.94
CA PRO A 21 -1.75 22.24 -4.91
C PRO A 21 -1.96 21.51 -6.26
N TYR A 22 -1.36 20.32 -6.44
CA TYR A 22 -1.25 19.62 -7.73
C TYR A 22 -2.13 18.36 -7.81
N GLY A 23 -3.30 18.39 -7.21
CA GLY A 23 -4.36 17.37 -7.36
C GLY A 23 -4.13 16.05 -6.61
N ILE A 24 -2.91 15.79 -6.12
CA ILE A 24 -2.53 14.58 -5.37
C ILE A 24 -1.33 14.90 -4.48
N GLY A 25 -1.17 14.22 -3.35
CA GLY A 25 0.01 14.31 -2.51
C GLY A 25 1.28 13.84 -3.23
N THR A 26 2.42 14.44 -2.90
CA THR A 26 3.74 14.17 -3.52
C THR A 26 4.85 14.05 -2.49
N PHE A 27 6.05 13.72 -2.93
CA PHE A 27 7.27 13.71 -2.10
C PHE A 27 7.84 15.13 -1.86
N GLY A 28 6.98 16.15 -1.98
CA GLY A 28 7.34 17.56 -1.78
C GLY A 28 7.30 18.01 -0.32
N SER A 29 7.28 19.34 -0.13
CA SER A 29 7.39 19.97 1.20
C SER A 29 6.39 19.41 2.23
N ALA A 30 5.14 19.14 1.83
CA ALA A 30 4.12 18.61 2.74
C ALA A 30 4.48 17.22 3.31
N ALA A 31 5.24 16.40 2.59
CA ALA A 31 5.73 15.13 3.10
C ALA A 31 6.82 15.33 4.18
N TYR A 32 7.70 16.28 4.00
CA TYR A 32 8.70 16.66 5.00
C TYR A 32 8.05 17.31 6.23
N ASP A 33 7.07 18.19 6.02
CA ASP A 33 6.28 18.80 7.12
C ASP A 33 5.54 17.72 7.93
N PHE A 34 5.05 16.66 7.28
CA PHE A 34 4.40 15.55 7.97
C PHE A 34 5.41 14.73 8.81
N VAL A 35 6.62 14.50 8.31
CA VAL A 35 7.72 13.91 9.11
C VAL A 35 8.03 14.77 10.33
N ASP A 36 8.11 16.09 10.17
CA ASP A 36 8.34 17.02 11.26
C ASP A 36 7.20 17.01 12.28
N PHE A 37 5.95 16.90 11.81
CA PHE A 37 4.80 16.72 12.68
C PHE A 37 4.91 15.43 13.50
N LEU A 38 5.23 14.30 12.87
CA LEU A 38 5.41 13.01 13.54
C LEU A 38 6.49 13.09 14.63
N LYS A 39 7.63 13.70 14.32
CA LYS A 39 8.70 13.90 15.30
C LYS A 39 8.22 14.74 16.49
N LYS A 40 7.58 15.90 16.24
CA LYS A 40 7.06 16.78 17.30
C LYS A 40 5.99 16.09 18.15
N ALA A 41 5.14 15.24 17.51
CA ALA A 41 4.14 14.42 18.16
C ALA A 41 4.72 13.15 18.80
N ARG A 42 6.04 12.96 18.77
CA ARG A 42 6.79 11.81 19.31
C ARG A 42 6.32 10.45 18.75
N GLN A 43 5.83 10.46 17.50
CA GLN A 43 5.53 9.22 16.78
C GLN A 43 6.82 8.61 16.24
N LYS A 44 6.89 7.27 16.14
CA LYS A 44 8.02 6.52 15.58
C LYS A 44 7.75 6.01 14.17
N TYR A 45 6.48 5.91 13.77
CA TYR A 45 6.12 5.23 12.54
C TYR A 45 5.25 6.11 11.66
N TRP A 46 5.57 6.11 10.38
CA TRP A 46 4.70 6.57 9.29
C TRP A 46 4.30 5.39 8.45
N GLN A 47 3.05 4.96 8.49
CA GLN A 47 2.55 3.93 7.58
C GLN A 47 2.00 4.57 6.32
N VAL A 48 2.47 4.09 5.17
CA VAL A 48 1.96 4.46 3.84
C VAL A 48 1.21 3.27 3.22
N LEU A 49 0.35 3.53 2.24
CA LEU A 49 -0.20 2.51 1.35
C LEU A 49 0.82 2.19 0.25
N PRO A 50 0.60 1.12 -0.56
CA PRO A 50 1.52 0.79 -1.64
C PRO A 50 1.81 2.01 -2.52
N VAL A 51 3.08 2.27 -2.78
CA VAL A 51 3.53 3.44 -3.55
C VAL A 51 3.74 3.13 -5.04
N GLY A 52 3.25 1.97 -5.49
CA GLY A 52 3.29 1.57 -6.90
C GLY A 52 2.33 2.35 -7.80
N PRO A 53 2.52 2.29 -9.14
CA PRO A 53 1.62 2.93 -10.08
C PRO A 53 0.22 2.30 -10.00
N THR A 54 -0.82 3.14 -9.94
CA THR A 54 -2.21 2.70 -9.89
C THR A 54 -2.74 2.38 -11.28
N SER A 55 -3.60 1.35 -11.37
CA SER A 55 -4.31 0.99 -12.58
C SER A 55 -5.78 1.46 -12.53
N TYR A 56 -6.66 0.83 -13.28
CA TYR A 56 -8.10 1.12 -13.27
C TYR A 56 -8.68 1.04 -11.86
N GLY A 57 -9.47 2.05 -11.48
CA GLY A 57 -10.10 2.14 -10.16
C GLY A 57 -9.24 2.83 -9.10
N ASP A 58 -8.06 3.34 -9.47
CA ASP A 58 -7.16 4.14 -8.62
C ASP A 58 -6.63 3.41 -7.38
N SER A 59 -6.89 2.09 -7.26
CA SER A 59 -6.45 1.29 -6.12
C SER A 59 -4.93 1.11 -6.09
N PRO A 60 -4.26 1.42 -4.99
CA PRO A 60 -2.83 1.15 -4.84
C PRO A 60 -2.50 -0.34 -4.76
N TYR A 61 -3.51 -1.20 -4.54
CA TYR A 61 -3.37 -2.67 -4.50
C TYR A 61 -3.50 -3.34 -5.88
N GLN A 62 -3.95 -2.58 -6.89
CA GLN A 62 -3.99 -3.00 -8.29
C GLN A 62 -2.95 -2.20 -9.06
N SER A 63 -1.71 -2.66 -9.06
CA SER A 63 -0.57 -1.95 -9.64
C SER A 63 -0.09 -2.58 -10.93
N PHE A 64 0.39 -1.75 -11.87
CA PHE A 64 1.07 -2.21 -13.08
C PHE A 64 2.43 -2.88 -12.82
N SER A 65 2.94 -2.82 -11.59
CA SER A 65 4.18 -3.49 -11.20
C SER A 65 4.29 -3.63 -9.68
N ALA A 66 4.83 -4.76 -9.23
CA ALA A 66 5.19 -5.01 -7.83
C ALA A 66 6.47 -4.28 -7.39
N PHE A 67 7.17 -3.60 -8.33
CA PHE A 67 8.49 -3.00 -8.10
C PHE A 67 8.52 -1.50 -8.37
N ALA A 68 7.78 -1.05 -9.39
CA ALA A 68 7.83 0.34 -9.84
C ALA A 68 7.13 1.30 -8.88
N GLY A 69 7.60 2.53 -8.85
CA GLY A 69 6.98 3.62 -8.13
C GLY A 69 5.96 4.42 -8.95
N ASN A 70 4.99 5.01 -8.29
CA ASN A 70 3.94 5.81 -8.93
C ASN A 70 4.46 7.17 -9.38
N PRO A 71 4.48 7.48 -10.68
CA PRO A 71 4.92 8.78 -11.18
C PRO A 71 4.11 9.97 -10.66
N TYR A 72 2.90 9.72 -10.16
CA TYR A 72 2.07 10.78 -9.57
C TYR A 72 2.66 11.37 -8.30
N PHE A 73 3.55 10.65 -7.60
CA PHE A 73 4.19 11.12 -6.38
C PHE A 73 5.46 11.95 -6.61
N ILE A 74 5.96 12.02 -7.85
CA ILE A 74 7.09 12.89 -8.21
C ILE A 74 6.68 14.34 -7.96
N ASP A 75 7.41 15.03 -7.11
CA ASP A 75 7.11 16.42 -6.75
C ASP A 75 7.51 17.39 -7.87
N LEU A 76 6.55 18.20 -8.32
CA LEU A 76 6.76 19.13 -9.42
C LEU A 76 7.59 20.35 -9.01
N ASP A 77 7.46 20.83 -7.76
CA ASP A 77 8.27 21.95 -7.26
C ASP A 77 9.76 21.56 -7.19
N THR A 78 10.03 20.30 -6.93
CA THR A 78 11.41 19.77 -6.99
C THR A 78 11.93 19.81 -8.42
N LEU A 79 11.12 19.46 -9.41
CA LEU A 79 11.51 19.55 -10.83
C LEU A 79 11.71 21.00 -11.28
N VAL A 80 10.98 21.97 -10.70
CA VAL A 80 11.23 23.42 -10.93
C VAL A 80 12.58 23.82 -10.35
N LYS A 81 12.90 23.41 -9.12
CA LYS A 81 14.21 23.68 -8.47
C LYS A 81 15.37 23.07 -9.25
N GLU A 82 15.15 21.93 -9.91
CA GLU A 82 16.13 21.28 -10.78
C GLU A 82 16.23 21.94 -12.19
N GLY A 83 15.40 22.96 -12.48
CA GLY A 83 15.37 23.65 -13.78
C GLY A 83 14.70 22.85 -14.91
N LEU A 84 14.01 21.76 -14.58
CA LEU A 84 13.36 20.87 -15.54
C LEU A 84 11.94 21.34 -15.91
N LEU A 85 11.30 22.11 -15.04
CA LEU A 85 10.00 22.75 -15.26
C LEU A 85 10.05 24.22 -14.86
N THR A 86 9.05 25.00 -15.28
CA THR A 86 8.80 26.33 -14.76
C THR A 86 7.50 26.38 -13.98
N GLN A 87 7.36 27.31 -13.07
CA GLN A 87 6.13 27.47 -12.29
C GLN A 87 4.94 27.88 -13.18
N GLU A 88 5.19 28.62 -14.24
CA GLU A 88 4.18 29.03 -15.23
C GLU A 88 3.59 27.82 -15.96
N GLU A 89 4.42 26.81 -16.30
CA GLU A 89 3.95 25.58 -16.94
C GLU A 89 3.03 24.78 -16.03
N ILE A 90 3.34 24.72 -14.74
CA ILE A 90 2.53 24.02 -13.75
C ILE A 90 1.22 24.79 -13.49
N ASN A 91 1.29 26.13 -13.38
CA ASN A 91 0.14 26.99 -13.13
C ASN A 91 -0.84 27.03 -14.31
N ALA A 92 -0.40 26.69 -15.51
CA ALA A 92 -1.26 26.57 -16.69
C ALA A 92 -2.12 25.29 -16.69
N CYS A 93 -1.90 24.36 -15.75
CA CYS A 93 -2.63 23.11 -15.65
C CYS A 93 -3.81 23.22 -14.67
N TYR A 94 -4.84 22.41 -14.91
CA TYR A 94 -5.96 22.25 -13.99
C TYR A 94 -5.69 21.06 -13.04
N TRP A 95 -5.87 21.27 -11.74
CA TRP A 95 -5.54 20.27 -10.71
C TRP A 95 -6.74 19.82 -9.86
N GLY A 96 -7.97 20.09 -10.32
CA GLY A 96 -9.19 19.80 -9.56
C GLY A 96 -9.63 21.00 -8.70
N GLU A 97 -10.86 20.92 -8.20
CA GLU A 97 -11.49 22.01 -7.43
C GLU A 97 -11.49 21.73 -5.93
N ASP A 98 -11.60 20.46 -5.54
CA ASP A 98 -11.69 20.07 -4.13
C ASP A 98 -10.31 19.67 -3.57
N PRO A 99 -9.72 20.48 -2.68
CA PRO A 99 -8.44 20.14 -2.06
C PRO A 99 -8.52 18.96 -1.08
N ALA A 100 -9.72 18.53 -0.70
CA ALA A 100 -9.93 17.38 0.16
C ALA A 100 -10.01 16.04 -0.58
N GLN A 101 -9.89 16.06 -1.92
CA GLN A 101 -9.94 14.87 -2.74
C GLN A 101 -8.80 14.80 -3.77
N VAL A 102 -8.37 13.59 -4.09
CA VAL A 102 -7.45 13.36 -5.22
C VAL A 102 -8.21 13.55 -6.52
N ALA A 103 -7.67 14.38 -7.41
CA ALA A 103 -8.22 14.66 -8.72
C ALA A 103 -7.55 13.77 -9.80
N TYR A 104 -7.76 12.44 -9.73
CA TYR A 104 -7.05 11.46 -10.58
C TYR A 104 -7.12 11.78 -12.06
N ASP A 105 -8.28 12.19 -12.59
CA ASP A 105 -8.42 12.57 -14.00
C ASP A 105 -7.52 13.75 -14.36
N ALA A 106 -7.53 14.80 -13.54
CA ALA A 106 -6.68 15.98 -13.76
C ALA A 106 -5.18 15.61 -13.64
N VAL A 107 -4.84 14.79 -12.64
CA VAL A 107 -3.47 14.30 -12.47
C VAL A 107 -3.01 13.51 -13.68
N PHE A 108 -3.82 12.58 -14.21
CA PHE A 108 -3.48 11.82 -15.40
C PHE A 108 -3.26 12.74 -16.64
N TRP A 109 -4.23 13.61 -16.94
CA TRP A 109 -4.19 14.41 -18.16
C TRP A 109 -3.12 15.52 -18.17
N TYR A 110 -2.82 16.11 -17.00
CA TYR A 110 -1.90 17.26 -16.95
C TYR A 110 -0.49 16.90 -16.48
N ARG A 111 -0.33 15.86 -15.63
CA ARG A 111 1.00 15.54 -15.08
C ARG A 111 1.91 14.89 -16.10
N PHE A 112 1.46 13.92 -16.87
CA PHE A 112 2.33 13.26 -17.86
C PHE A 112 2.90 14.20 -18.93
N PRO A 113 2.15 15.15 -19.51
CA PRO A 113 2.73 16.17 -20.38
C PRO A 113 3.81 17.03 -19.72
N LEU A 114 3.67 17.39 -18.46
CA LEU A 114 4.71 18.11 -17.70
C LEU A 114 5.94 17.21 -17.47
N LEU A 115 5.75 15.97 -17.08
CA LEU A 115 6.86 15.03 -16.88
C LEU A 115 7.61 14.74 -18.19
N LYS A 116 6.93 14.72 -19.35
CA LYS A 116 7.59 14.65 -20.66
C LYS A 116 8.45 15.87 -20.97
N LYS A 117 7.98 17.07 -20.60
CA LYS A 117 8.83 18.29 -20.73
C LYS A 117 10.06 18.21 -19.83
N ALA A 118 9.89 17.76 -18.59
CA ALA A 118 11.00 17.57 -17.66
C ALA A 118 12.01 16.54 -18.20
N TYR A 119 11.53 15.41 -18.73
CA TYR A 119 12.36 14.42 -19.38
C TYR A 119 13.18 14.99 -20.55
N ALA A 120 12.52 15.73 -21.46
CA ALA A 120 13.18 16.31 -22.63
C ALA A 120 14.28 17.35 -22.30
N ARG A 121 14.23 17.94 -21.10
CA ARG A 121 15.22 18.92 -20.61
C ARG A 121 16.27 18.30 -19.71
N SER A 122 16.06 17.05 -19.27
CA SER A 122 16.92 16.41 -18.30
C SER A 122 18.12 15.71 -18.93
N GLU A 123 19.27 15.91 -18.34
CA GLU A 123 20.50 15.15 -18.61
C GLU A 123 20.66 13.98 -17.62
N TYR A 124 19.57 13.37 -17.18
CA TYR A 124 19.53 12.38 -16.10
C TYR A 124 20.47 11.21 -16.27
N ARG A 125 20.82 10.84 -17.52
CA ARG A 125 21.79 9.77 -17.81
C ARG A 125 23.21 10.13 -17.38
N GLU A 126 23.53 11.42 -17.27
CA GLU A 126 24.81 11.94 -16.80
C GLU A 126 24.85 12.11 -15.26
N GLU A 127 23.69 12.01 -14.59
CA GLU A 127 23.63 12.04 -13.14
C GLU A 127 24.31 10.81 -12.55
N GLN A 128 25.25 11.03 -11.60
CA GLN A 128 26.06 9.97 -10.98
C GLN A 128 25.23 8.83 -10.35
N GLY A 129 23.99 9.08 -9.96
CA GLY A 129 23.09 8.11 -9.35
C GLY A 129 22.34 7.21 -10.34
N TYR A 130 22.26 7.60 -11.62
CA TYR A 130 21.42 6.90 -12.60
C TYR A 130 21.93 5.50 -12.93
N GLU A 131 23.23 5.35 -13.17
CA GLU A 131 23.85 4.05 -13.45
C GLU A 131 23.62 3.08 -12.29
N LYS A 132 23.88 3.56 -11.06
CA LYS A 132 23.61 2.77 -9.84
C LYS A 132 22.15 2.37 -9.75
N PHE A 133 21.21 3.29 -10.01
CA PHE A 133 19.78 2.99 -10.00
C PHE A 133 19.42 1.89 -11.01
N CYS A 134 19.97 1.97 -12.24
CA CYS A 134 19.75 0.94 -13.26
C CYS A 134 20.31 -0.42 -12.82
N MET A 135 21.51 -0.45 -12.22
CA MET A 135 22.11 -1.68 -11.68
C MET A 135 21.26 -2.26 -10.53
N ASP A 136 20.83 -1.43 -9.62
CA ASP A 136 20.01 -1.84 -8.47
C ASP A 136 18.59 -2.29 -8.87
N SER A 137 18.12 -1.87 -10.03
CA SER A 137 16.77 -2.13 -10.55
C SER A 137 16.77 -3.07 -11.79
N TRP A 138 17.89 -3.73 -12.08
CA TRP A 138 18.12 -4.53 -13.30
C TRP A 138 17.04 -5.58 -13.55
N PHE A 139 16.48 -6.15 -12.47
CA PHE A 139 15.54 -7.28 -12.51
C PHE A 139 14.19 -6.89 -13.13
N TRP A 140 13.76 -5.64 -12.98
CA TRP A 140 12.41 -5.20 -13.34
C TRP A 140 12.36 -3.97 -14.25
N LEU A 141 13.31 -3.04 -14.12
CA LEU A 141 13.20 -1.69 -14.71
C LEU A 141 13.01 -1.70 -16.23
N ASN A 142 13.80 -2.54 -16.94
CA ASN A 142 13.74 -2.61 -18.40
C ASN A 142 12.41 -3.18 -18.91
N ASP A 143 11.88 -4.18 -18.23
CA ASP A 143 10.61 -4.83 -18.62
C ASP A 143 9.42 -3.96 -18.24
N TYR A 144 9.44 -3.34 -17.06
CA TYR A 144 8.43 -2.37 -16.68
C TYR A 144 8.36 -1.16 -17.62
N ALA A 145 9.51 -0.54 -17.94
CA ALA A 145 9.54 0.60 -18.83
C ALA A 145 9.04 0.24 -20.24
N PHE A 146 9.38 -0.94 -20.73
CA PHE A 146 8.89 -1.45 -22.01
C PHE A 146 7.39 -1.77 -21.95
N TYR A 147 6.91 -2.41 -20.89
CA TYR A 147 5.48 -2.66 -20.66
C TYR A 147 4.67 -1.38 -20.70
N MET A 148 5.10 -0.33 -19.97
CA MET A 148 4.41 0.94 -19.95
C MET A 148 4.46 1.69 -21.28
N ALA A 149 5.57 1.61 -22.02
CA ALA A 149 5.67 2.13 -23.38
C ALA A 149 4.66 1.47 -24.33
N LEU A 150 4.51 0.15 -24.25
CA LEU A 150 3.49 -0.59 -24.99
C LEU A 150 2.06 -0.24 -24.56
N LYS A 151 1.82 -0.10 -23.25
CA LYS A 151 0.51 0.35 -22.72
C LYS A 151 0.06 1.65 -23.38
N PHE A 152 0.94 2.65 -23.42
CA PHE A 152 0.63 3.95 -24.04
C PHE A 152 0.52 3.85 -25.56
N HIS A 153 1.35 3.02 -26.21
CA HIS A 153 1.28 2.75 -27.64
C HIS A 153 -0.07 2.11 -28.04
N PHE A 154 -0.62 1.22 -27.21
CA PHE A 154 -1.90 0.54 -27.42
C PHE A 154 -3.08 1.19 -26.69
N ASP A 155 -3.08 2.51 -26.51
CA ASP A 155 -4.19 3.28 -25.90
C ASP A 155 -4.59 2.80 -24.50
N ASN A 156 -3.64 2.41 -23.66
CA ASN A 156 -3.82 1.87 -22.31
C ASN A 156 -4.63 0.57 -22.23
N LYS A 157 -4.81 -0.15 -23.34
CA LYS A 157 -5.45 -1.47 -23.31
C LYS A 157 -4.68 -2.45 -22.43
N GLU A 158 -5.41 -3.37 -21.80
CA GLU A 158 -4.79 -4.49 -21.09
C GLU A 158 -3.91 -5.33 -22.03
N TRP A 159 -2.82 -5.90 -21.52
CA TRP A 159 -1.84 -6.62 -22.37
C TRP A 159 -2.45 -7.88 -23.03
N LEU A 160 -3.51 -8.47 -22.46
CA LEU A 160 -4.24 -9.57 -23.08
C LEU A 160 -4.91 -9.17 -24.39
N ALA A 161 -5.23 -7.89 -24.59
CA ALA A 161 -5.82 -7.35 -25.82
C ALA A 161 -4.76 -6.87 -26.84
N TRP A 162 -3.48 -6.98 -26.56
CA TRP A 162 -2.42 -6.61 -27.50
C TRP A 162 -2.32 -7.62 -28.66
N PRO A 163 -1.68 -7.25 -29.79
CA PRO A 163 -1.37 -8.17 -30.87
C PRO A 163 -0.67 -9.44 -30.35
N GLU A 164 -1.02 -10.59 -30.96
CA GLU A 164 -0.58 -11.91 -30.48
C GLU A 164 0.93 -12.03 -30.33
N ASP A 165 1.70 -11.49 -31.27
CA ASP A 165 3.14 -11.57 -31.30
C ASP A 165 3.80 -10.88 -30.10
N ILE A 166 3.35 -9.69 -29.74
CA ILE A 166 3.86 -8.97 -28.56
C ILE A 166 3.22 -9.44 -27.26
N ARG A 167 1.94 -9.89 -27.27
CA ARG A 167 1.28 -10.50 -26.12
C ARG A 167 2.05 -11.73 -25.64
N PHE A 168 2.52 -12.58 -26.57
CA PHE A 168 3.33 -13.75 -26.27
C PHE A 168 4.86 -13.45 -26.25
N ARG A 169 5.26 -12.20 -26.30
CA ARG A 169 6.67 -11.76 -26.25
C ARG A 169 7.53 -12.48 -27.32
N LYS A 170 7.00 -12.70 -28.54
CA LYS A 170 7.79 -13.26 -29.64
C LYS A 170 9.02 -12.39 -29.89
N LYS A 171 10.18 -12.99 -30.04
CA LYS A 171 11.48 -12.29 -30.05
C LYS A 171 11.53 -11.15 -31.05
N GLU A 172 11.07 -11.39 -32.27
CA GLU A 172 11.09 -10.41 -33.36
C GLU A 172 10.19 -9.21 -33.05
N ALA A 173 9.02 -9.45 -32.47
CA ALA A 173 8.12 -8.38 -32.03
C ALA A 173 8.74 -7.56 -30.90
N VAL A 174 9.32 -8.22 -29.89
CA VAL A 174 10.01 -7.54 -28.79
C VAL A 174 11.14 -6.66 -29.30
N GLU A 175 11.99 -7.15 -30.21
CA GLU A 175 13.08 -6.38 -30.80
C GLU A 175 12.58 -5.18 -31.60
N SER A 176 11.53 -5.38 -32.44
CA SER A 176 10.93 -4.32 -33.25
C SER A 176 10.32 -3.22 -32.41
N TYR A 177 9.46 -3.56 -31.43
CA TYR A 177 8.82 -2.56 -30.56
C TYR A 177 9.82 -1.86 -29.62
N ARG A 178 10.88 -2.55 -29.16
CA ARG A 178 11.94 -1.89 -28.37
C ARG A 178 12.68 -0.83 -29.16
N GLU A 179 12.92 -1.03 -30.43
CA GLU A 179 13.56 -0.02 -31.28
C GLU A 179 12.59 1.12 -31.59
N GLU A 180 11.34 0.80 -31.96
CA GLU A 180 10.29 1.80 -32.25
C GLU A 180 10.00 2.71 -31.06
N LEU A 181 9.89 2.13 -29.86
CA LEU A 181 9.45 2.83 -28.63
C LEU A 181 10.62 3.23 -27.72
N LYS A 182 11.83 3.27 -28.24
CA LYS A 182 13.03 3.53 -27.45
C LYS A 182 12.96 4.79 -26.59
N ASP A 183 12.48 5.92 -27.16
CA ASP A 183 12.35 7.18 -26.44
C ASP A 183 11.28 7.10 -25.33
N GLU A 184 10.18 6.40 -25.58
CA GLU A 184 9.12 6.18 -24.58
C GLU A 184 9.62 5.27 -23.44
N ILE A 185 10.38 4.23 -23.74
CA ILE A 185 11.03 3.36 -22.74
C ILE A 185 11.97 4.19 -21.86
N ASP A 186 12.77 5.05 -22.47
CA ASP A 186 13.70 5.92 -21.75
C ASP A 186 12.97 6.94 -20.88
N PHE A 187 11.82 7.47 -21.35
CA PHE A 187 10.95 8.31 -20.54
C PHE A 187 10.45 7.57 -19.28
N TRP A 188 9.97 6.34 -19.40
CA TRP A 188 9.52 5.56 -18.25
C TRP A 188 10.66 5.23 -17.28
N LYS A 189 11.90 5.00 -17.77
CA LYS A 189 13.08 4.87 -16.90
C LYS A 189 13.41 6.16 -16.15
N PHE A 190 13.31 7.30 -16.83
CA PHE A 190 13.48 8.61 -16.20
C PHE A 190 12.47 8.83 -15.06
N LEU A 191 11.19 8.49 -15.28
CA LEU A 191 10.16 8.62 -14.24
C LEU A 191 10.50 7.77 -13.01
N GLN A 192 10.92 6.52 -13.22
CA GLN A 192 11.31 5.65 -12.12
C GLN A 192 12.55 6.17 -11.39
N TYR A 193 13.54 6.68 -12.12
CA TYR A 193 14.71 7.30 -11.51
C TYR A 193 14.35 8.50 -10.63
N LYS A 194 13.52 9.41 -11.11
CA LYS A 194 13.06 10.59 -10.33
C LYS A 194 12.21 10.18 -9.12
N PHE A 195 11.33 9.18 -9.27
CA PHE A 195 10.59 8.63 -8.13
C PHE A 195 11.54 8.11 -7.04
N TYR A 196 12.46 7.20 -7.38
CA TYR A 196 13.37 6.59 -6.42
C TYR A 196 14.34 7.60 -5.80
N GLN A 197 14.75 8.61 -6.57
CA GLN A 197 15.59 9.71 -6.08
C GLN A 197 14.86 10.56 -5.03
N GLN A 198 13.61 10.97 -5.28
CA GLN A 198 12.85 11.79 -4.37
C GLN A 198 12.38 10.99 -3.14
N TRP A 199 11.88 9.78 -3.34
CA TRP A 199 11.52 8.89 -2.25
C TRP A 199 12.70 8.56 -1.33
N GLY A 200 13.85 8.23 -1.92
CA GLY A 200 15.06 7.95 -1.15
C GLY A 200 15.50 9.11 -0.26
N LYS A 201 15.41 10.35 -0.76
CA LYS A 201 15.68 11.56 0.02
C LYS A 201 14.68 11.72 1.18
N LEU A 202 13.39 11.56 0.91
CA LEU A 202 12.33 11.65 1.91
C LEU A 202 12.49 10.57 3.01
N ARG A 203 12.72 9.31 2.61
CA ARG A 203 12.95 8.21 3.56
C ARG A 203 14.18 8.47 4.43
N ALA A 204 15.29 8.90 3.83
CA ALA A 204 16.49 9.25 4.59
C ALA A 204 16.21 10.35 5.61
N TYR A 205 15.49 11.40 5.20
CA TYR A 205 15.08 12.46 6.12
C TYR A 205 14.19 11.93 7.26
N ALA A 206 13.19 11.09 6.96
CA ALA A 206 12.34 10.47 7.98
C ALA A 206 13.19 9.67 8.99
N ASN A 207 14.11 8.84 8.51
CA ASN A 207 15.00 8.06 9.37
C ASN A 207 15.91 8.94 10.22
N GLU A 208 16.47 10.03 9.68
CA GLU A 208 17.25 11.03 10.44
C GLU A 208 16.43 11.69 11.55
N GLN A 209 15.12 11.85 11.35
CA GLN A 209 14.22 12.35 12.39
C GLN A 209 13.75 11.24 13.38
N GLY A 210 14.21 10.01 13.22
CA GLY A 210 13.83 8.86 14.05
C GLY A 210 12.48 8.24 13.66
N ILE A 211 11.99 8.51 12.46
CA ILE A 211 10.73 7.97 11.93
C ILE A 211 11.04 6.81 10.99
N SER A 212 10.48 5.64 11.29
CA SER A 212 10.53 4.46 10.40
C SER A 212 9.29 4.42 9.51
N ILE A 213 9.50 4.14 8.22
CA ILE A 213 8.40 4.04 7.26
C ILE A 213 7.91 2.60 7.19
N ILE A 214 6.61 2.40 7.46
CA ILE A 214 5.91 1.14 7.25
C ILE A 214 5.29 1.20 5.87
N GLY A 215 5.78 0.35 4.96
CA GLY A 215 5.18 0.16 3.64
C GLY A 215 4.16 -0.96 3.64
N ASP A 216 3.43 -1.08 2.54
CA ASP A 216 2.40 -2.09 2.35
C ASP A 216 2.57 -2.76 1.00
N ILE A 217 2.43 -4.07 0.95
CA ILE A 217 2.48 -4.85 -0.29
C ILE A 217 1.33 -5.85 -0.34
N PRO A 218 0.51 -5.85 -1.40
CA PRO A 218 -0.48 -6.90 -1.57
C PRO A 218 0.22 -8.24 -1.85
N ILE A 219 -0.31 -9.35 -1.34
CA ILE A 219 0.27 -10.66 -1.63
C ILE A 219 0.23 -10.95 -3.14
N TYR A 220 -0.88 -10.66 -3.80
CA TYR A 220 -1.04 -10.85 -5.23
C TYR A 220 -0.58 -9.64 -6.04
N VAL A 221 -0.48 -9.83 -7.36
CA VAL A 221 -0.23 -8.77 -8.35
C VAL A 221 -1.42 -8.65 -9.30
N ALA A 222 -1.59 -7.50 -9.92
CA ALA A 222 -2.64 -7.31 -10.91
C ALA A 222 -2.37 -8.17 -12.16
N LEU A 223 -3.43 -8.70 -12.78
CA LEU A 223 -3.32 -9.41 -14.06
C LEU A 223 -2.73 -8.51 -15.13
N ASP A 224 -3.21 -7.27 -15.21
CA ASP A 224 -2.69 -6.26 -16.13
C ASP A 224 -1.47 -5.56 -15.51
N SER A 225 -0.35 -6.29 -15.47
CA SER A 225 0.93 -5.82 -14.91
C SER A 225 2.11 -6.31 -15.72
N ALA A 226 3.21 -5.58 -15.61
CA ALA A 226 4.50 -5.98 -16.17
C ALA A 226 4.95 -7.34 -15.61
N ASP A 227 4.67 -7.61 -14.34
CA ASP A 227 5.07 -8.85 -13.66
C ASP A 227 4.43 -10.08 -14.30
N VAL A 228 3.12 -10.04 -14.57
CA VAL A 228 2.41 -11.18 -15.19
C VAL A 228 2.79 -11.32 -16.67
N TRP A 229 2.86 -10.21 -17.39
CA TRP A 229 3.24 -10.22 -18.82
C TRP A 229 4.67 -10.72 -19.06
N THR A 230 5.60 -10.39 -18.16
CA THR A 230 7.02 -10.79 -18.32
C THR A 230 7.32 -12.19 -17.80
N HIS A 231 6.56 -12.65 -16.80
CA HIS A 231 6.76 -13.93 -16.13
C HIS A 231 5.46 -14.76 -16.04
N PRO A 232 4.74 -15.00 -17.16
CA PRO A 232 3.47 -15.72 -17.13
C PRO A 232 3.58 -17.13 -16.53
N GLU A 233 4.75 -17.75 -16.62
CA GLU A 233 5.04 -19.07 -16.05
C GLU A 233 4.93 -19.14 -14.52
N LEU A 234 5.02 -17.99 -13.85
CA LEU A 234 4.87 -17.89 -12.38
C LEU A 234 3.43 -17.86 -11.90
N PHE A 235 2.47 -17.76 -12.82
CA PHE A 235 1.05 -17.59 -12.53
C PHE A 235 0.21 -18.72 -13.15
N LEU A 236 -0.96 -18.99 -12.54
CA LEU A 236 -1.87 -20.03 -12.99
C LEU A 236 -2.72 -19.54 -14.17
N LEU A 237 -2.09 -19.49 -15.32
CA LEU A 237 -2.68 -19.05 -16.59
C LEU A 237 -2.87 -20.24 -17.54
N ASP A 238 -3.79 -20.11 -18.47
CA ASP A 238 -3.96 -21.00 -19.61
C ASP A 238 -2.78 -20.79 -20.59
N GLU A 239 -2.17 -21.88 -21.07
CA GLU A 239 -0.97 -21.80 -21.88
C GLU A 239 -1.24 -21.31 -23.32
N GLU A 240 -2.48 -21.46 -23.82
CA GLU A 240 -2.83 -21.10 -25.21
C GLU A 240 -3.20 -19.62 -25.35
N ASN A 241 -3.82 -19.02 -24.34
CA ASN A 241 -4.34 -17.65 -24.42
C ASN A 241 -3.88 -16.71 -23.30
N LEU A 242 -3.17 -17.24 -22.29
CA LEU A 242 -2.64 -16.53 -21.13
C LEU A 242 -3.69 -15.92 -20.20
N THR A 243 -4.95 -16.38 -20.29
CA THR A 243 -6.00 -15.97 -19.36
C THR A 243 -5.90 -16.74 -18.05
N PRO A 244 -6.29 -16.14 -16.89
CA PRO A 244 -6.30 -16.86 -15.62
C PRO A 244 -7.22 -18.09 -15.67
N LEU A 245 -6.77 -19.22 -15.13
CA LEU A 245 -7.61 -20.41 -14.91
C LEU A 245 -8.44 -20.26 -13.64
N LYS A 246 -7.84 -19.65 -12.61
CA LYS A 246 -8.47 -19.27 -11.35
C LYS A 246 -7.90 -17.93 -10.89
N VAL A 247 -8.69 -17.22 -10.10
CA VAL A 247 -8.33 -15.92 -9.55
C VAL A 247 -8.44 -15.90 -8.03
N ALA A 248 -7.77 -14.94 -7.40
CA ALA A 248 -7.80 -14.75 -5.96
C ALA A 248 -9.10 -14.08 -5.50
N GLY A 249 -9.48 -14.36 -4.26
CA GLY A 249 -10.59 -13.75 -3.56
C GLY A 249 -10.75 -14.34 -2.17
N VAL A 250 -11.90 -14.10 -1.57
CA VAL A 250 -12.30 -14.69 -0.27
C VAL A 250 -13.75 -15.17 -0.33
N PRO A 251 -14.10 -16.22 0.44
CA PRO A 251 -15.48 -16.72 0.48
C PRO A 251 -16.41 -15.72 1.17
N PRO A 252 -17.75 -15.93 1.10
CA PRO A 252 -18.70 -15.20 1.91
C PRO A 252 -18.34 -15.20 3.39
N ASP A 253 -18.42 -14.02 4.01
CA ASP A 253 -18.15 -13.79 5.43
C ASP A 253 -19.12 -12.76 6.03
N ALA A 254 -18.83 -12.30 7.24
CA ALA A 254 -19.64 -11.29 7.92
C ALA A 254 -19.61 -9.90 7.23
N PHE A 255 -18.65 -9.66 6.35
CA PHE A 255 -18.45 -8.38 5.64
C PHE A 255 -19.04 -8.41 4.23
N SER A 256 -19.14 -9.60 3.61
CA SER A 256 -19.65 -9.76 2.24
C SER A 256 -20.45 -11.06 2.12
N GLU A 257 -21.75 -10.95 1.90
CA GLU A 257 -22.63 -12.11 1.68
C GLU A 257 -22.28 -12.90 0.40
N THR A 258 -21.57 -12.28 -0.52
CA THR A 258 -21.13 -12.87 -1.79
C THR A 258 -19.67 -13.23 -1.83
N GLY A 259 -18.92 -12.98 -0.75
CA GLY A 259 -17.46 -12.99 -0.76
C GLY A 259 -16.88 -11.84 -1.57
N GLN A 260 -15.59 -11.90 -1.83
CA GLN A 260 -14.91 -10.90 -2.66
C GLN A 260 -14.18 -11.60 -3.80
N LEU A 261 -14.35 -11.09 -4.99
CA LEU A 261 -13.64 -11.49 -6.20
C LEU A 261 -12.61 -10.42 -6.56
N TRP A 262 -11.32 -10.69 -6.33
CA TRP A 262 -10.27 -9.67 -6.55
C TRP A 262 -9.74 -9.67 -7.99
N GLY A 263 -9.87 -10.80 -8.71
CA GLY A 263 -9.45 -10.90 -10.11
C GLY A 263 -7.94 -11.08 -10.33
N ASN A 264 -7.13 -11.06 -9.28
CA ASN A 264 -5.68 -11.26 -9.37
C ASN A 264 -5.39 -12.73 -9.75
N PRO A 265 -4.42 -13.02 -10.66
CA PRO A 265 -4.01 -14.37 -10.98
C PRO A 265 -3.34 -15.04 -9.78
N LEU A 266 -3.57 -16.33 -9.61
CA LEU A 266 -2.93 -17.12 -8.57
C LEU A 266 -1.50 -17.49 -8.97
N TYR A 267 -0.61 -17.65 -7.98
CA TYR A 267 0.76 -18.09 -8.23
C TYR A 267 0.87 -19.58 -8.52
N ARG A 268 1.78 -19.95 -9.40
CA ARG A 268 2.29 -21.31 -9.58
C ARG A 268 3.36 -21.57 -8.51
N TRP A 269 2.91 -21.87 -7.28
CA TRP A 269 3.83 -22.11 -6.15
C TRP A 269 4.80 -23.27 -6.40
N ASP A 270 4.38 -24.27 -7.19
CA ASP A 270 5.22 -25.38 -7.64
C ASP A 270 6.37 -24.94 -8.55
N VAL A 271 6.17 -23.92 -9.37
CA VAL A 271 7.20 -23.32 -10.23
C VAL A 271 8.09 -22.38 -9.41
N GLN A 272 7.49 -21.56 -8.56
CA GLN A 272 8.22 -20.63 -7.70
C GLN A 272 9.16 -21.37 -6.74
N GLU A 273 8.74 -22.51 -6.18
CA GLU A 273 9.58 -23.34 -5.30
C GLU A 273 10.78 -23.92 -6.03
N LYS A 274 10.64 -24.35 -7.31
CA LYS A 274 11.75 -24.87 -8.13
C LYS A 274 12.85 -23.83 -8.39
N THR A 275 12.50 -22.55 -8.36
CA THR A 275 13.45 -21.43 -8.51
C THR A 275 13.88 -20.85 -7.15
N ASP A 276 13.57 -21.55 -6.05
CA ASP A 276 13.82 -21.07 -4.69
C ASP A 276 13.22 -19.68 -4.45
N PHE A 277 12.00 -19.48 -4.95
CA PHE A 277 11.24 -18.24 -4.85
C PHE A 277 12.00 -17.00 -5.35
N ALA A 278 12.77 -17.13 -6.43
CA ALA A 278 13.64 -16.06 -6.93
C ALA A 278 12.91 -14.74 -7.15
N TRP A 279 11.72 -14.77 -7.78
CA TRP A 279 10.91 -13.57 -8.00
C TRP A 279 10.45 -12.92 -6.68
N TRP A 280 9.97 -13.69 -5.71
CA TRP A 280 9.61 -13.20 -4.39
C TRP A 280 10.79 -12.63 -3.61
N LYS A 281 11.98 -13.23 -3.75
CA LYS A 281 13.20 -12.68 -3.15
C LYS A 281 13.54 -11.31 -3.73
N GLU A 282 13.45 -11.14 -5.04
CA GLU A 282 13.69 -9.82 -5.67
C GLU A 282 12.60 -8.80 -5.25
N ARG A 283 11.33 -9.21 -5.18
CA ARG A 283 10.25 -8.36 -4.69
C ARG A 283 10.52 -7.86 -3.27
N MET A 284 10.92 -8.75 -2.37
CA MET A 284 11.20 -8.39 -0.99
C MET A 284 12.45 -7.53 -0.84
N LYS A 285 13.50 -7.77 -1.63
CA LYS A 285 14.66 -6.87 -1.71
C LYS A 285 14.27 -5.46 -2.17
N ALA A 286 13.42 -5.36 -3.19
CA ALA A 286 12.93 -4.07 -3.68
C ALA A 286 12.10 -3.36 -2.60
N SER A 287 11.21 -4.08 -1.91
CA SER A 287 10.42 -3.53 -0.80
C SER A 287 11.30 -3.05 0.37
N ALA A 288 12.35 -3.78 0.71
CA ALA A 288 13.32 -3.39 1.76
C ALA A 288 14.12 -2.12 1.40
N ARG A 289 14.26 -1.79 0.11
CA ARG A 289 14.85 -0.52 -0.33
C ARG A 289 13.89 0.65 -0.18
N LEU A 290 12.59 0.39 -0.24
CA LEU A 290 11.56 1.42 -0.12
C LEU A 290 11.19 1.68 1.35
N TYR A 291 11.19 0.65 2.20
CA TYR A 291 10.58 0.70 3.53
C TYR A 291 11.50 0.16 4.63
N ASP A 292 11.26 0.59 5.87
CA ASP A 292 11.94 0.10 7.07
C ASP A 292 11.19 -1.11 7.68
N VAL A 293 9.87 -1.11 7.49
CA VAL A 293 8.96 -2.19 7.86
C VAL A 293 8.04 -2.46 6.68
N VAL A 294 7.76 -3.72 6.38
CA VAL A 294 6.84 -4.14 5.30
C VAL A 294 5.64 -4.85 5.90
N ARG A 295 4.45 -4.30 5.70
CA ARG A 295 3.19 -5.02 5.92
C ARG A 295 2.90 -5.87 4.70
N ILE A 296 2.75 -7.18 4.91
CA ILE A 296 2.27 -8.09 3.87
C ILE A 296 0.77 -8.23 4.04
N ASP A 297 0.04 -7.67 3.07
CA ASP A 297 -1.41 -7.73 3.00
C ASP A 297 -1.88 -9.13 2.67
N HIS A 298 -2.97 -9.58 3.29
CA HIS A 298 -3.57 -10.91 3.15
C HIS A 298 -2.57 -12.05 3.39
N PHE A 299 -1.81 -11.98 4.51
CA PHE A 299 -0.77 -12.95 4.84
C PHE A 299 -1.29 -14.40 4.99
N ILE A 300 -2.58 -14.58 5.24
CA ILE A 300 -3.25 -15.89 5.23
C ILE A 300 -2.96 -16.63 3.92
N GLY A 301 -2.88 -15.93 2.79
CA GLY A 301 -2.56 -16.49 1.47
C GLY A 301 -1.20 -17.19 1.39
N VAL A 302 -0.30 -16.95 2.36
CA VAL A 302 0.97 -17.69 2.45
C VAL A 302 0.74 -19.12 2.94
N THR A 303 -0.22 -19.37 3.81
CA THR A 303 -0.54 -20.73 4.33
C THR A 303 -1.61 -21.41 3.51
N GLN A 304 -2.68 -20.71 3.21
CA GLN A 304 -3.78 -21.15 2.35
C GLN A 304 -4.42 -19.95 1.63
N TYR A 305 -4.90 -20.19 0.45
CA TYR A 305 -5.51 -19.15 -0.38
C TYR A 305 -6.80 -19.67 -1.02
N TYR A 306 -7.74 -18.74 -1.21
CA TYR A 306 -9.03 -19.07 -1.81
C TYR A 306 -8.97 -18.87 -3.32
N ALA A 307 -9.23 -19.94 -4.06
CA ALA A 307 -9.12 -20.01 -5.51
C ALA A 307 -10.51 -20.05 -6.14
N ILE A 308 -10.87 -19.02 -6.87
CA ILE A 308 -12.17 -18.87 -7.52
C ILE A 308 -12.00 -19.17 -9.02
N PRO A 309 -12.85 -20.00 -9.66
CA PRO A 309 -12.79 -20.22 -11.11
C PRO A 309 -12.87 -18.88 -11.86
N ALA A 310 -12.02 -18.69 -12.87
CA ALA A 310 -12.07 -17.47 -13.68
C ALA A 310 -13.44 -17.35 -14.39
N GLY A 311 -13.95 -16.12 -14.48
CA GLY A 311 -15.26 -15.85 -15.04
C GLY A 311 -16.43 -16.01 -14.05
N SER A 312 -16.16 -16.34 -12.78
CA SER A 312 -17.20 -16.30 -11.72
C SER A 312 -17.68 -14.86 -11.50
N GLU A 313 -18.93 -14.72 -11.09
CA GLU A 313 -19.54 -13.41 -10.80
C GLU A 313 -19.25 -12.93 -9.37
N ASP A 314 -18.96 -13.86 -8.45
CA ASP A 314 -18.72 -13.60 -7.03
C ASP A 314 -17.77 -14.61 -6.39
N GLY A 315 -17.53 -14.47 -5.07
CA GLY A 315 -16.65 -15.34 -4.29
C GLY A 315 -17.27 -16.65 -3.77
N LYS A 316 -18.52 -17.00 -4.13
CA LYS A 316 -19.23 -18.15 -3.53
C LYS A 316 -18.69 -19.52 -3.95
N THR A 317 -18.11 -19.63 -5.13
CA THR A 317 -17.79 -20.92 -5.78
C THR A 317 -16.29 -21.25 -5.80
N GLY A 318 -15.53 -20.78 -4.84
CA GLY A 318 -14.10 -21.06 -4.74
C GLY A 318 -13.79 -22.27 -3.86
N GLU A 319 -12.49 -22.59 -3.80
CA GLU A 319 -11.94 -23.63 -2.93
C GLU A 319 -10.66 -23.16 -2.23
N TRP A 320 -10.43 -23.66 -1.02
CA TRP A 320 -9.18 -23.40 -0.30
C TRP A 320 -8.07 -24.30 -0.81
N LEU A 321 -6.94 -23.71 -1.19
CA LEU A 321 -5.75 -24.40 -1.62
C LEU A 321 -4.59 -24.08 -0.69
N LYS A 322 -3.66 -25.02 -0.56
CA LYS A 322 -2.49 -24.87 0.32
C LYS A 322 -1.45 -23.94 -0.32
N GLY A 323 -0.99 -22.97 0.46
CA GLY A 323 0.09 -22.06 0.09
C GLY A 323 1.50 -22.64 0.39
N PRO A 324 2.56 -21.88 0.08
CA PRO A 324 3.95 -22.29 0.25
C PRO A 324 4.39 -22.34 1.73
N GLY A 325 3.69 -21.68 2.62
CA GLY A 325 3.95 -21.67 4.05
C GLY A 325 5.37 -21.20 4.42
N LYS A 326 5.98 -21.92 5.34
CA LYS A 326 7.32 -21.62 5.86
C LYS A 326 8.40 -21.54 4.79
N LYS A 327 8.30 -22.27 3.69
CA LYS A 327 9.30 -22.21 2.62
C LYS A 327 9.43 -20.80 2.04
N LEU A 328 8.30 -20.12 1.82
CA LEU A 328 8.31 -18.75 1.33
C LEU A 328 8.86 -17.78 2.37
N THR A 329 8.43 -17.88 3.63
CA THR A 329 8.91 -16.97 4.69
C THR A 329 10.39 -17.16 4.97
N ASP A 330 10.92 -18.38 4.88
CA ASP A 330 12.36 -18.63 4.98
C ASP A 330 13.12 -17.96 3.81
N ALA A 331 12.61 -18.09 2.57
CA ALA A 331 13.19 -17.43 1.41
C ALA A 331 13.19 -15.90 1.52
N ILE A 332 12.09 -15.32 2.02
CA ILE A 332 11.98 -13.88 2.31
C ILE A 332 13.03 -13.49 3.36
N ASN A 333 13.11 -14.24 4.44
CA ASN A 333 14.00 -13.97 5.56
C ASN A 333 15.49 -13.99 5.20
N MET A 334 15.87 -14.72 4.13
CA MET A 334 17.25 -14.75 3.63
C MET A 334 17.67 -13.42 2.99
N VAL A 335 16.75 -12.63 2.48
CA VAL A 335 17.07 -11.48 1.60
C VAL A 335 16.62 -10.13 2.15
N ILE A 336 15.72 -10.10 3.14
CA ILE A 336 15.10 -8.85 3.61
C ILE A 336 16.02 -7.99 4.50
N GLY A 337 17.15 -8.55 4.96
CA GLY A 337 18.10 -7.82 5.82
C GLY A 337 17.49 -7.45 7.18
N ASP A 338 17.68 -6.18 7.57
CA ASP A 338 17.18 -5.64 8.84
C ASP A 338 15.72 -5.17 8.79
N THR A 339 15.11 -5.12 7.60
CA THR A 339 13.71 -4.72 7.42
C THR A 339 12.79 -5.68 8.17
N LYS A 340 11.81 -5.14 8.89
CA LYS A 340 10.85 -5.93 9.67
C LYS A 340 9.62 -6.23 8.82
N ILE A 341 8.87 -7.26 9.23
CA ILE A 341 7.61 -7.64 8.58
C ILE A 341 6.48 -7.54 9.59
N ILE A 342 5.34 -7.00 9.15
CA ILE A 342 4.03 -7.11 9.79
C ILE A 342 3.20 -8.04 8.90
N ALA A 343 2.55 -9.03 9.50
CA ALA A 343 1.66 -9.92 8.78
C ALA A 343 0.20 -9.46 9.00
N GLU A 344 -0.51 -9.22 7.91
CA GLU A 344 -1.95 -9.00 8.00
C GLU A 344 -2.64 -10.37 8.08
N ASP A 345 -3.03 -10.75 9.30
CA ASP A 345 -3.63 -12.03 9.68
C ASP A 345 -5.14 -11.90 9.98
N LEU A 346 -5.79 -10.92 9.36
CA LEU A 346 -7.22 -10.63 9.54
C LEU A 346 -8.09 -11.60 8.72
N GLY A 347 -9.32 -11.82 9.18
CA GLY A 347 -10.31 -12.65 8.48
C GLY A 347 -10.58 -13.96 9.19
N ILE A 348 -10.67 -15.06 8.43
CA ILE A 348 -11.01 -16.39 8.99
C ILE A 348 -9.84 -16.91 9.83
N PHE A 349 -10.15 -17.39 11.04
CA PHE A 349 -9.15 -18.00 11.90
C PHE A 349 -8.58 -19.29 11.26
N VAL A 350 -7.27 -19.32 11.05
CA VAL A 350 -6.53 -20.44 10.47
C VAL A 350 -5.39 -20.80 11.41
N PRO A 351 -5.42 -21.98 12.07
CA PRO A 351 -4.37 -22.40 13.02
C PRO A 351 -2.96 -22.32 12.43
N GLU A 352 -2.80 -22.72 11.18
CA GLU A 352 -1.50 -22.73 10.48
C GLU A 352 -0.91 -21.32 10.30
N VAL A 353 -1.76 -20.29 10.20
CA VAL A 353 -1.29 -18.88 10.19
C VAL A 353 -0.67 -18.53 11.53
N LYS A 354 -1.35 -18.88 12.63
CA LYS A 354 -0.86 -18.61 13.98
C LYS A 354 0.47 -19.32 14.24
N GLU A 355 0.57 -20.60 13.86
CA GLU A 355 1.83 -21.36 13.96
C GLU A 355 2.94 -20.69 13.16
N LEU A 356 2.67 -20.25 11.92
CA LEU A 356 3.64 -19.56 11.07
C LEU A 356 4.09 -18.22 11.66
N LEU A 357 3.18 -17.45 12.28
CA LEU A 357 3.52 -16.21 12.98
C LEU A 357 4.41 -16.46 14.21
N GLU A 358 4.12 -17.50 14.98
CA GLU A 358 4.95 -17.90 16.11
C GLU A 358 6.36 -18.34 15.67
N GLU A 359 6.48 -19.12 14.59
CA GLU A 359 7.76 -19.56 14.03
C GLU A 359 8.58 -18.41 13.43
N THR A 360 7.95 -17.49 12.71
CA THR A 360 8.64 -16.36 12.07
C THR A 360 8.94 -15.23 13.02
N GLY A 361 8.14 -15.09 14.08
CA GLY A 361 8.14 -13.96 15.00
C GLY A 361 7.54 -12.68 14.37
N TYR A 362 6.83 -12.79 13.25
CA TYR A 362 6.13 -11.65 12.66
C TYR A 362 4.95 -11.24 13.54
N PRO A 363 4.79 -9.95 13.90
CA PRO A 363 3.60 -9.49 14.59
C PRO A 363 2.38 -9.56 13.65
N GLY A 364 1.28 -10.10 14.18
CA GLY A 364 -0.04 -9.98 13.57
C GLY A 364 -0.72 -8.65 13.91
N MET A 365 -1.88 -8.41 13.33
CA MET A 365 -2.65 -7.18 13.47
C MET A 365 -3.84 -7.35 14.42
N LYS A 366 -4.17 -6.28 15.14
CA LYS A 366 -5.36 -6.17 15.99
C LYS A 366 -6.12 -4.91 15.63
N ILE A 367 -7.43 -5.05 15.37
CA ILE A 367 -8.29 -3.96 14.90
C ILE A 367 -9.36 -3.69 15.95
N ILE A 368 -9.37 -2.48 16.50
CA ILE A 368 -10.33 -2.11 17.56
C ILE A 368 -11.77 -2.13 17.06
N GLU A 369 -12.00 -1.77 15.81
CA GLU A 369 -13.34 -1.87 15.22
C GLU A 369 -13.92 -3.29 15.23
N PHE A 370 -13.07 -4.33 15.21
CA PHE A 370 -13.54 -5.72 15.29
C PHE A 370 -13.74 -6.24 16.70
N ALA A 371 -13.37 -5.45 17.72
CA ALA A 371 -13.35 -5.90 19.11
C ALA A 371 -14.73 -6.12 19.74
N PHE A 372 -15.73 -5.31 19.34
CA PHE A 372 -17.00 -5.18 20.09
C PHE A 372 -18.15 -5.99 19.48
N SER A 373 -17.88 -7.18 18.97
CA SER A 373 -18.87 -8.11 18.39
C SER A 373 -19.77 -8.83 19.42
N GLY A 374 -19.58 -8.56 20.72
CA GLY A 374 -20.29 -9.24 21.82
C GLY A 374 -19.58 -10.45 22.40
N ASP A 375 -18.63 -11.05 21.70
CA ASP A 375 -17.75 -12.09 22.23
C ASP A 375 -16.72 -11.48 23.19
N ARG A 376 -16.71 -11.95 24.45
CA ARG A 376 -15.80 -11.48 25.50
C ARG A 376 -14.38 -12.05 25.37
N PHE A 377 -14.18 -13.03 24.50
CA PHE A 377 -12.90 -13.67 24.19
C PHE A 377 -12.39 -13.27 22.81
N ASN A 378 -13.04 -12.28 22.16
CA ASN A 378 -12.60 -11.76 20.87
C ASN A 378 -11.14 -11.28 20.96
N GLU A 379 -10.29 -11.84 20.11
CA GLU A 379 -8.85 -11.54 20.10
C GLU A 379 -8.49 -10.08 19.76
N HIS A 380 -9.43 -9.32 19.22
CA HIS A 380 -9.29 -7.89 18.98
C HIS A 380 -9.60 -7.02 20.20
N LEU A 381 -10.04 -7.61 21.31
CA LEU A 381 -10.21 -6.86 22.57
C LEU A 381 -8.84 -6.54 23.18
N PRO A 382 -8.57 -5.30 23.59
CA PRO A 382 -7.25 -4.86 24.08
C PRO A 382 -6.65 -5.69 25.21
N HIS A 383 -7.46 -6.29 26.07
CA HIS A 383 -6.98 -7.18 27.14
C HIS A 383 -6.55 -8.59 26.66
N MET A 384 -6.83 -8.94 25.39
CA MET A 384 -6.46 -10.20 24.76
C MET A 384 -5.17 -10.10 23.93
N TYR A 385 -4.59 -8.90 23.79
CA TYR A 385 -3.41 -8.70 22.95
C TYR A 385 -2.17 -9.40 23.49
N SER A 386 -1.29 -9.81 22.57
CA SER A 386 0.09 -10.16 22.88
C SER A 386 1.02 -8.96 22.65
N PRO A 387 2.18 -8.90 23.35
CA PRO A 387 3.16 -7.83 23.08
C PRO A 387 3.63 -7.80 21.63
N ASN A 388 3.80 -8.94 20.97
CA ASN A 388 4.20 -9.02 19.56
C ASN A 388 2.98 -8.84 18.64
N SER A 389 2.38 -7.68 18.68
CA SER A 389 1.26 -7.30 17.80
C SER A 389 1.29 -5.83 17.44
N VAL A 390 0.60 -5.48 16.36
CA VAL A 390 0.36 -4.10 15.93
C VAL A 390 -1.14 -3.84 16.04
N VAL A 391 -1.53 -2.82 16.82
CA VAL A 391 -2.93 -2.45 16.99
C VAL A 391 -3.28 -1.23 16.15
N TYR A 392 -4.44 -1.31 15.52
CA TYR A 392 -5.05 -0.25 14.71
C TYR A 392 -6.40 0.13 15.31
N GLY A 393 -6.84 1.39 15.13
CA GLY A 393 -8.23 1.77 15.29
C GLY A 393 -9.10 1.05 14.27
N GLY A 394 -8.88 1.38 13.02
CA GLY A 394 -9.26 0.70 11.79
C GLY A 394 -8.13 0.81 10.78
N THR A 395 -8.14 0.00 9.71
CA THR A 395 -7.26 0.12 8.57
C THR A 395 -7.85 1.05 7.50
N HIS A 396 -7.15 1.24 6.38
CA HIS A 396 -7.66 1.98 5.23
C HIS A 396 -8.94 1.38 4.60
N ASP A 397 -9.26 0.11 4.91
CA ASP A 397 -10.48 -0.59 4.46
C ASP A 397 -11.66 -0.43 5.43
N ASN A 398 -11.37 0.02 6.64
CA ASN A 398 -12.37 0.22 7.67
C ASN A 398 -13.04 1.60 7.56
N GLU A 399 -14.06 1.81 8.36
CA GLU A 399 -14.67 3.11 8.55
C GLU A 399 -13.71 4.04 9.31
N THR A 400 -13.97 5.34 9.34
CA THR A 400 -13.32 6.20 10.32
C THR A 400 -13.90 5.91 11.72
N LEU A 401 -13.13 6.12 12.78
CA LEU A 401 -13.63 5.86 14.13
C LEU A 401 -14.87 6.70 14.46
N VAL A 402 -14.97 7.93 13.96
CA VAL A 402 -16.18 8.75 14.12
C VAL A 402 -17.37 8.09 13.45
N GLY A 403 -17.22 7.62 12.20
CA GLY A 403 -18.28 6.94 11.45
C GLY A 403 -18.64 5.59 12.07
N TYR A 404 -17.65 4.80 12.48
CA TYR A 404 -17.85 3.48 13.05
C TYR A 404 -18.62 3.51 14.37
N PHE A 405 -18.33 4.45 15.26
CA PHE A 405 -18.96 4.54 16.58
C PHE A 405 -20.23 5.40 16.60
N LYS A 406 -20.79 5.77 15.46
CA LYS A 406 -22.08 6.45 15.40
C LYS A 406 -23.19 5.59 16.01
N PRO A 407 -24.08 6.16 16.86
CA PRO A 407 -25.19 5.43 17.46
C PRO A 407 -26.09 4.74 16.42
N GLU A 408 -26.31 5.39 15.28
CA GLU A 408 -27.16 4.88 14.19
C GLU A 408 -26.55 3.67 13.50
N ALA A 409 -25.23 3.49 13.57
CA ALA A 409 -24.48 2.39 12.95
C ALA A 409 -24.38 1.15 13.87
N ARG A 410 -24.82 1.23 15.13
CA ARG A 410 -24.59 0.22 16.16
C ARG A 410 -25.87 -0.19 16.89
N GLN A 411 -25.86 -1.43 17.39
CA GLN A 411 -26.89 -1.89 18.30
C GLN A 411 -26.68 -1.24 19.68
N TRP A 412 -27.77 -0.99 20.42
CA TRP A 412 -27.69 -0.35 21.74
C TRP A 412 -26.79 -1.13 22.73
N TRP A 413 -26.77 -2.44 22.68
CA TRP A 413 -25.95 -3.29 23.54
C TRP A 413 -24.45 -3.21 23.21
N GLU A 414 -24.10 -2.99 21.93
CA GLU A 414 -22.70 -2.73 21.50
C GLU A 414 -22.22 -1.41 22.09
N LEU A 415 -23.04 -0.35 21.97
CA LEU A 415 -22.72 0.98 22.53
C LEU A 415 -22.55 0.92 24.05
N GLN A 416 -23.43 0.17 24.74
CA GLN A 416 -23.31 -0.02 26.18
C GLN A 416 -22.01 -0.77 26.52
N TYR A 417 -21.67 -1.83 25.78
CA TYR A 417 -20.44 -2.59 26.02
C TYR A 417 -19.20 -1.72 25.77
N ILE A 418 -19.17 -0.92 24.72
CA ILE A 418 -18.09 0.02 24.41
C ILE A 418 -17.96 1.04 25.54
N ALA A 419 -19.08 1.62 25.99
CA ALA A 419 -19.13 2.59 27.08
C ALA A 419 -18.56 2.00 28.38
N ASP A 420 -19.00 0.80 28.77
CA ASP A 420 -18.52 0.12 29.96
C ASP A 420 -17.05 -0.25 29.87
N TYR A 421 -16.62 -0.75 28.70
CA TYR A 421 -15.24 -1.21 28.49
C TYR A 421 -14.21 -0.07 28.49
N MET A 422 -14.53 1.02 27.84
CA MET A 422 -13.61 2.17 27.67
C MET A 422 -13.85 3.30 28.66
N GLY A 423 -14.91 3.23 29.46
CA GLY A 423 -15.32 4.30 30.38
C GLY A 423 -15.76 5.55 29.61
N VAL A 424 -16.57 5.36 28.55
CA VAL A 424 -17.16 6.45 27.77
C VAL A 424 -18.44 6.94 28.43
N SER A 425 -18.54 8.25 28.70
CA SER A 425 -19.74 8.88 29.23
C SER A 425 -20.56 9.62 28.16
N HIS A 426 -19.87 10.11 27.15
CA HIS A 426 -20.47 10.90 26.06
C HIS A 426 -19.90 10.49 24.69
N GLN A 427 -20.75 10.47 23.67
CA GLN A 427 -20.39 10.04 22.30
C GLN A 427 -19.14 10.75 21.74
N HIS A 428 -18.98 12.04 21.98
CA HIS A 428 -17.83 12.81 21.49
C HIS A 428 -16.48 12.42 22.11
N GLU A 429 -16.48 11.64 23.21
CA GLU A 429 -15.28 11.15 23.88
C GLU A 429 -14.75 9.84 23.26
N VAL A 430 -15.56 9.13 22.47
CA VAL A 430 -15.29 7.75 22.03
C VAL A 430 -13.94 7.64 21.34
N VAL A 431 -13.66 8.51 20.38
CA VAL A 431 -12.39 8.47 19.63
C VAL A 431 -11.18 8.64 20.55
N ASP A 432 -11.22 9.63 21.47
CA ASP A 432 -10.13 9.85 22.43
C ASP A 432 -9.95 8.66 23.39
N LYS A 433 -11.04 7.99 23.77
CA LYS A 433 -10.99 6.78 24.60
C LYS A 433 -10.43 5.59 23.83
N VAL A 434 -10.78 5.45 22.55
CA VAL A 434 -10.19 4.43 21.65
C VAL A 434 -8.69 4.65 21.53
N LEU A 435 -8.23 5.86 21.21
CA LEU A 435 -6.82 6.19 21.16
C LEU A 435 -6.13 5.83 22.48
N LYS A 436 -6.66 6.30 23.60
CA LYS A 436 -6.10 6.05 24.93
C LYS A 436 -6.03 4.55 25.23
N THR A 437 -7.05 3.77 24.90
CA THR A 437 -7.11 2.32 25.12
C THR A 437 -6.06 1.58 24.30
N ALA A 438 -5.90 1.95 23.01
CA ALA A 438 -4.86 1.40 22.16
C ALA A 438 -3.46 1.72 22.69
N TYR A 439 -3.20 2.98 23.03
CA TYR A 439 -1.89 3.39 23.58
C TYR A 439 -1.58 2.71 24.93
N ALA A 440 -2.58 2.44 25.77
CA ALA A 440 -2.43 1.73 27.04
C ALA A 440 -2.19 0.22 26.87
N SER A 441 -2.46 -0.34 25.69
CA SER A 441 -2.35 -1.78 25.46
C SER A 441 -0.90 -2.28 25.51
N VAL A 442 -0.75 -3.60 25.61
CA VAL A 442 0.56 -4.28 25.59
C VAL A 442 1.16 -4.40 24.20
N ALA A 443 0.38 -4.17 23.13
CA ALA A 443 0.87 -4.23 21.75
C ALA A 443 2.13 -3.38 21.56
N SER A 444 3.12 -3.88 20.81
CA SER A 444 4.36 -3.13 20.58
C SER A 444 4.14 -1.88 19.76
N VAL A 445 3.28 -1.93 18.74
CA VAL A 445 3.02 -0.77 17.89
C VAL A 445 1.55 -0.41 17.88
N VAL A 446 1.26 0.89 17.85
CA VAL A 446 -0.09 1.46 17.69
C VAL A 446 -0.10 2.33 16.45
N ILE A 447 -1.04 2.09 15.54
CA ILE A 447 -1.23 2.88 14.32
C ILE A 447 -2.67 3.38 14.24
N PHE A 448 -2.85 4.68 13.98
CA PHE A 448 -4.14 5.27 13.67
C PHE A 448 -4.13 5.92 12.30
N GLN A 449 -5.27 5.90 11.62
CA GLN A 449 -5.45 6.67 10.40
C GLN A 449 -5.37 8.18 10.71
N ALA A 450 -4.84 8.96 9.79
CA ALA A 450 -4.83 10.42 9.93
C ALA A 450 -6.25 10.99 10.09
N GLN A 451 -7.24 10.38 9.44
CA GLN A 451 -8.66 10.73 9.56
C GLN A 451 -9.17 10.60 11.01
N ASP A 452 -8.69 9.58 11.74
CA ASP A 452 -9.08 9.37 13.15
C ASP A 452 -8.45 10.40 14.08
N ILE A 453 -7.19 10.78 13.81
CA ILE A 453 -6.51 11.86 14.54
C ILE A 453 -7.22 13.20 14.32
N LEU A 454 -7.70 13.44 13.11
CA LEU A 454 -8.46 14.62 12.70
C LEU A 454 -9.94 14.52 13.11
N LYS A 455 -10.40 13.38 13.64
CA LYS A 455 -11.79 13.10 14.02
C LYS A 455 -12.79 13.35 12.87
N LEU A 456 -12.40 12.90 11.67
CA LEU A 456 -13.24 13.04 10.48
C LEU A 456 -14.30 11.94 10.42
N ASP A 457 -15.45 12.30 9.85
CA ASP A 457 -16.58 11.40 9.65
C ASP A 457 -16.42 10.52 8.40
N SER A 458 -17.34 9.63 8.14
CA SER A 458 -17.43 8.64 7.04
C SER A 458 -17.10 9.17 5.64
N TRP A 459 -17.32 10.47 5.39
CA TRP A 459 -16.95 11.08 4.11
C TRP A 459 -15.45 11.04 3.81
N ALA A 460 -14.64 10.90 4.86
CA ALA A 460 -13.18 10.81 4.77
C ALA A 460 -12.67 9.36 4.71
N ARG A 461 -13.57 8.36 4.66
CA ARG A 461 -13.20 6.96 4.53
C ARG A 461 -12.34 6.74 3.29
N MET A 462 -11.24 5.98 3.42
CA MET A 462 -10.29 5.77 2.34
C MET A 462 -10.81 4.78 1.30
N ASN A 463 -11.29 3.63 1.74
CA ASN A 463 -11.77 2.55 0.88
C ASN A 463 -12.98 1.85 1.47
N THR A 464 -13.90 1.46 0.59
CA THR A 464 -15.01 0.56 0.91
C THR A 464 -14.81 -0.70 0.08
N PRO A 465 -14.33 -1.82 0.69
CA PRO A 465 -14.08 -3.07 -0.04
C PRO A 465 -15.28 -3.55 -0.84
N GLY A 466 -15.02 -4.14 -2.01
CA GLY A 466 -16.07 -4.62 -2.91
C GLY A 466 -16.80 -3.54 -3.71
N THR A 467 -16.38 -2.27 -3.64
CA THR A 467 -16.96 -1.17 -4.42
C THR A 467 -15.94 -0.57 -5.40
N VAL A 468 -16.46 0.01 -6.49
CA VAL A 468 -15.65 0.73 -7.49
C VAL A 468 -16.10 2.19 -7.54
N GLY A 469 -15.14 3.12 -7.65
CA GLY A 469 -15.38 4.55 -7.64
C GLY A 469 -15.42 5.14 -6.23
N ASN A 470 -15.11 6.42 -6.11
CA ASN A 470 -15.05 7.20 -4.85
C ASN A 470 -14.08 6.69 -3.76
N ASN A 471 -13.36 5.61 -3.98
CA ASN A 471 -12.30 5.12 -3.10
C ASN A 471 -10.97 5.82 -3.38
N TRP A 472 -10.04 5.80 -2.41
CA TRP A 472 -8.66 6.28 -2.51
C TRP A 472 -8.52 7.79 -2.76
N ARG A 473 -9.57 8.58 -2.47
CA ARG A 473 -9.65 10.00 -2.85
C ARG A 473 -9.42 10.98 -1.71
N TRP A 474 -9.63 10.56 -0.47
CA TRP A 474 -9.48 11.48 0.65
C TRP A 474 -8.09 12.11 0.70
N ARG A 475 -8.05 13.42 0.94
CA ARG A 475 -6.83 14.20 1.15
C ARG A 475 -6.97 15.12 2.34
N MET A 476 -5.90 15.22 3.11
CA MET A 476 -5.75 16.21 4.16
C MET A 476 -5.50 17.60 3.54
N LYS A 477 -6.10 18.63 4.12
CA LYS A 477 -5.84 20.02 3.73
C LYS A 477 -4.64 20.58 4.49
N THR A 478 -4.01 21.60 3.92
CA THR A 478 -2.91 22.30 4.57
C THR A 478 -3.36 22.90 5.92
N GLY A 479 -2.62 22.63 6.99
CA GLY A 479 -2.86 23.18 8.31
C GLY A 479 -3.90 22.45 9.16
N GLU A 480 -4.49 21.34 8.71
CA GLU A 480 -5.44 20.56 9.52
C GLU A 480 -4.77 19.88 10.73
N LEU A 481 -3.52 19.43 10.60
CA LEU A 481 -2.73 18.99 11.76
C LEU A 481 -2.17 20.20 12.52
N THR A 482 -2.62 20.35 13.75
CA THR A 482 -2.35 21.53 14.60
C THR A 482 -1.46 21.21 15.79
N GLN A 483 -1.07 22.23 16.53
CA GLN A 483 -0.34 22.07 17.79
C GLN A 483 -1.12 21.25 18.83
N ASP A 484 -2.46 21.32 18.83
CA ASP A 484 -3.28 20.52 19.75
C ASP A 484 -3.16 19.02 19.47
N HIS A 485 -3.11 18.61 18.20
CA HIS A 485 -2.84 17.23 17.82
C HIS A 485 -1.43 16.77 18.27
N ILE A 486 -0.43 17.62 18.10
CA ILE A 486 0.93 17.34 18.60
C ILE A 486 0.92 17.14 20.12
N ASN A 487 0.28 18.04 20.85
CA ASN A 487 0.22 17.99 22.31
C ASN A 487 -0.51 16.73 22.79
N HIS A 488 -1.65 16.40 22.17
CA HIS A 488 -2.45 15.21 22.51
C HIS A 488 -1.67 13.92 22.26
N LEU A 489 -1.10 13.75 21.09
CA LEU A 489 -0.33 12.55 20.72
C LEU A 489 0.93 12.41 21.58
N SER A 490 1.66 13.49 21.82
CA SER A 490 2.83 13.49 22.71
C SER A 490 2.46 13.08 24.13
N TRP A 491 1.34 13.58 24.64
CA TRP A 491 0.83 13.19 25.96
C TRP A 491 0.49 11.70 26.04
N LEU A 492 -0.13 11.14 24.99
CA LEU A 492 -0.40 9.70 24.91
C LEU A 492 0.89 8.88 24.92
N VAL A 493 1.89 9.30 24.13
CA VAL A 493 3.21 8.63 24.08
C VAL A 493 3.88 8.65 25.44
N ASP A 494 3.94 9.81 26.11
CA ASP A 494 4.56 9.96 27.42
C ASP A 494 3.83 9.15 28.49
N THR A 495 2.51 9.22 28.50
CA THR A 495 1.67 8.54 29.50
C THR A 495 1.84 7.02 29.47
N PHE A 496 2.01 6.43 28.26
CA PHE A 496 2.03 4.97 28.07
C PHE A 496 3.39 4.42 27.64
N GLY A 497 4.46 5.23 27.69
CA GLY A 497 5.83 4.79 27.43
C GLY A 497 6.03 4.22 26.02
N ARG A 498 5.64 5.02 24.99
CA ARG A 498 5.77 4.62 23.58
C ARG A 498 6.81 5.46 22.82
N PHE A 499 7.90 5.82 23.50
CA PHE A 499 9.00 6.62 22.96
C PHE A 499 10.26 5.80 22.69
#